data_dca6e282b326122a32be199a37fea109
#
_entry.id   dca6e282b326122a32be199a37fea109
#
_cell.length_a   1.000
_cell.length_b   1.000
_cell.length_c   1.000
_cell.angle_alpha   90.00
_cell.angle_beta   90.00
_cell.angle_gamma   90.00
#
_symmetry.space_group_name_H-M   'P 1'
#
loop_
_entity.id
_entity.type
_entity.pdbx_description
1 polymer ?
#
loop_
_entity_poly.entity_id
_entity_poly.type
_entity_poly.pdbx_seq_one_letter_code
_entity_poly.pdbx_strand_id
1 'polypeptide(L)'
;MKKFQTMGELIAYMVGANAPNELKAEAENQMQAVEEVNQGGATAYLIIAESKAEAKQVENEYALSNCAPEYSRIINTLDGAYWKQSVFVFSDDGGGIIYFERVPLLP
;
A
#
# COMPACT_ATOMS: atom_id res chain seq x y z
N MET A 1 3.46 -10.35 -2.76
CA MET A 1 2.43 -9.35 -2.43
C MET A 1 2.00 -9.49 -0.98
N LYS A 2 2.02 -8.42 -0.21
CA LYS A 2 1.63 -8.43 1.21
C LYS A 2 0.41 -7.54 1.39
N LYS A 3 -0.65 -8.11 1.98
CA LYS A 3 -1.94 -7.46 2.16
C LYS A 3 -2.31 -7.43 3.64
N PHE A 4 -2.65 -6.26 4.17
CA PHE A 4 -2.87 -6.04 5.60
C PHE A 4 -4.22 -5.38 5.86
N GLN A 5 -4.87 -5.78 6.93
CA GLN A 5 -6.08 -5.16 7.45
C GLN A 5 -5.92 -4.64 8.89
N THR A 6 -4.83 -5.00 9.57
CA THR A 6 -4.56 -4.56 10.93
C THR A 6 -3.17 -3.98 11.08
N MET A 7 -3.02 -3.04 12.02
CA MET A 7 -1.74 -2.41 12.34
C MET A 7 -0.72 -3.45 12.82
N GLY A 8 -1.14 -4.43 13.61
CA GLY A 8 -0.25 -5.46 14.13
C GLY A 8 0.39 -6.29 13.03
N GLU A 9 -0.39 -6.68 12.02
CA GLU A 9 0.12 -7.41 10.86
C GLU A 9 1.15 -6.59 10.09
N LEU A 10 0.85 -5.30 9.88
CA LEU A 10 1.74 -4.39 9.16
C LEU A 10 3.07 -4.20 9.90
N ILE A 11 3.01 -3.91 11.19
CA ILE A 11 4.22 -3.67 11.99
C ILE A 11 5.12 -4.91 12.00
N ALA A 12 4.54 -6.09 12.20
CA ALA A 12 5.30 -7.34 12.20
C ALA A 12 6.03 -7.56 10.87
N TYR A 13 5.34 -7.31 9.76
CA TYR A 13 5.95 -7.41 8.43
C TYR A 13 7.08 -6.40 8.24
N MET A 14 6.85 -5.13 8.61
CA MET A 14 7.82 -4.05 8.40
C MET A 14 9.12 -4.28 9.18
N VAL A 15 9.01 -4.78 10.40
CA VAL A 15 10.18 -5.15 11.23
C VAL A 15 10.93 -6.29 10.59
N GLY A 16 10.23 -7.35 10.17
CA GLY A 16 10.84 -8.52 9.55
C GLY A 16 11.50 -8.22 8.20
N ALA A 17 10.93 -7.28 7.45
CA ALA A 17 11.44 -6.87 6.14
C ALA A 17 12.53 -5.80 6.25
N ASN A 18 12.80 -5.29 7.45
CA ASN A 18 13.73 -4.18 7.66
C ASN A 18 13.39 -2.98 6.76
N ALA A 19 12.12 -2.61 6.74
CA ALA A 19 11.62 -1.56 5.86
C ALA A 19 12.22 -0.19 6.20
N PRO A 20 12.44 0.68 5.18
CA PRO A 20 12.91 2.05 5.44
C PRO A 20 11.93 2.82 6.32
N ASN A 21 12.48 3.69 7.19
CA ASN A 21 11.66 4.46 8.13
C ASN A 21 10.60 5.33 7.45
N GLU A 22 10.93 5.90 6.29
CA GLU A 22 10.00 6.75 5.54
C GLU A 22 8.79 5.98 5.05
N LEU A 23 9.00 4.76 4.54
CA LEU A 23 7.93 3.88 4.13
C LEU A 23 7.12 3.43 5.33
N LYS A 24 7.80 3.02 6.40
CA LYS A 24 7.18 2.54 7.63
C LYS A 24 6.25 3.59 8.24
N ALA A 25 6.73 4.83 8.37
CA ALA A 25 5.94 5.93 8.94
C ALA A 25 4.68 6.19 8.12
N GLU A 26 4.81 6.25 6.80
CA GLU A 26 3.68 6.51 5.93
C GLU A 26 2.68 5.36 5.91
N ALA A 27 3.17 4.12 5.85
CA ALA A 27 2.31 2.94 5.87
C ALA A 27 1.53 2.83 7.18
N GLU A 28 2.18 3.07 8.32
CA GLU A 28 1.53 3.07 9.64
C GLU A 28 0.45 4.16 9.71
N ASN A 29 0.74 5.35 9.18
CA ASN A 29 -0.22 6.45 9.16
C ASN A 29 -1.46 6.07 8.34
N GLN A 30 -1.27 5.49 7.17
CA GLN A 30 -2.38 5.07 6.30
C GLN A 30 -3.14 3.87 6.86
N MET A 31 -2.46 2.99 7.61
CA MET A 31 -3.10 1.82 8.21
C MET A 31 -4.19 2.21 9.21
N GLN A 32 -4.04 3.32 9.89
CA GLN A 32 -5.09 3.83 10.80
C GLN A 32 -6.39 4.06 10.04
N ALA A 33 -6.32 4.67 8.86
CA ALA A 33 -7.49 4.90 8.02
C ALA A 33 -8.10 3.57 7.54
N VAL A 34 -7.27 2.59 7.19
CA VAL A 34 -7.74 1.26 6.77
C VAL A 34 -8.51 0.58 7.91
N GLU A 35 -7.97 0.63 9.13
CA GLU A 35 -8.64 0.04 10.28
C GLU A 35 -9.98 0.71 10.58
N GLU A 36 -10.04 2.04 10.51
CA GLU A 36 -11.28 2.80 10.74
C GLU A 36 -12.35 2.43 9.73
N VAL A 37 -11.98 2.32 8.45
CA VAL A 37 -12.90 1.95 7.39
C VAL A 37 -13.46 0.55 7.62
N ASN A 38 -12.60 -0.41 7.98
CA ASN A 38 -13.02 -1.79 8.26
C ASN A 38 -13.93 -1.85 9.49
N GLN A 39 -13.66 -1.07 10.53
CA GLN A 39 -14.52 -0.99 11.72
C GLN A 39 -15.89 -0.43 11.38
N GLY A 40 -15.96 0.46 10.40
CA GLY A 40 -17.22 1.04 9.92
C GLY A 40 -18.04 0.14 9.00
N GLY A 41 -17.55 -1.06 8.70
CA GLY A 41 -18.27 -2.05 7.89
C GLY A 41 -17.90 -2.10 6.42
N ALA A 42 -17.09 -1.17 5.92
CA ALA A 42 -16.53 -1.23 4.57
C ALA A 42 -15.30 -2.13 4.58
N THR A 43 -14.81 -2.49 3.40
CA THR A 43 -13.62 -3.33 3.27
C THR A 43 -12.50 -2.53 2.64
N ALA A 44 -11.40 -2.39 3.37
CA ALA A 44 -10.19 -1.73 2.90
C ALA A 44 -8.97 -2.58 3.25
N TYR A 45 -7.92 -2.41 2.43
CA TYR A 45 -6.65 -3.11 2.60
C TYR A 45 -5.50 -2.13 2.40
N LEU A 46 -4.37 -2.41 3.06
CA LEU A 46 -3.09 -1.82 2.69
C LEU A 46 -2.27 -2.91 2.04
N ILE A 47 -1.70 -2.64 0.88
CA ILE A 47 -0.93 -3.62 0.11
C ILE A 47 0.47 -3.09 -0.14
N ILE A 48 1.47 -3.95 0.06
CA ILE A 48 2.87 -3.63 -0.24
C ILE A 48 3.38 -4.62 -1.27
N ALA A 49 3.85 -4.09 -2.40
CA ALA A 49 4.49 -4.87 -3.45
C ALA A 49 5.97 -4.47 -3.49
N GLU A 50 6.84 -5.42 -3.21
CA GLU A 50 8.29 -5.17 -3.09
C GLU A 50 9.04 -5.38 -4.41
N SER A 51 8.36 -5.89 -5.43
CA SER A 51 8.97 -6.16 -6.73
C SER A 51 7.99 -5.88 -7.85
N LYS A 52 8.53 -5.76 -9.06
CA LYS A 52 7.72 -5.58 -10.26
C LYS A 52 6.76 -6.76 -10.49
N ALA A 53 7.21 -7.97 -10.18
CA ALA A 53 6.37 -9.17 -10.30
C ALA A 53 5.19 -9.12 -9.33
N GLU A 54 5.43 -8.74 -8.07
CA GLU A 54 4.36 -8.57 -7.08
C GLU A 54 3.39 -7.45 -7.49
N ALA A 55 3.91 -6.33 -7.99
CA ALA A 55 3.08 -5.23 -8.47
C ALA A 55 2.13 -5.69 -9.58
N LYS A 56 2.63 -6.51 -10.49
CA LYS A 56 1.80 -7.06 -11.56
C LYS A 56 0.71 -7.98 -11.02
N GLN A 57 1.01 -8.77 -9.99
CA GLN A 57 0.01 -9.61 -9.35
C GLN A 57 -1.11 -8.78 -8.72
N VAL A 58 -0.77 -7.68 -8.07
CA VAL A 58 -1.75 -6.77 -7.46
C VAL A 58 -2.65 -6.16 -8.55
N GLU A 59 -2.03 -5.66 -9.62
CA GLU A 59 -2.76 -5.07 -10.73
C GLU A 59 -3.74 -6.06 -11.36
N ASN A 60 -3.34 -7.31 -11.52
CA ASN A 60 -4.19 -8.35 -12.09
C ASN A 60 -5.32 -8.76 -11.13
N GLU A 61 -5.00 -8.95 -9.85
CA GLU A 61 -5.98 -9.40 -8.87
C GLU A 61 -7.11 -8.40 -8.66
N TYR A 62 -6.79 -7.10 -8.66
CA TYR A 62 -7.75 -6.04 -8.38
C TYR A 62 -8.13 -5.22 -9.61
N ALA A 63 -7.66 -5.61 -10.79
CA ALA A 63 -7.92 -4.91 -12.05
C ALA A 63 -7.53 -3.42 -11.99
N LEU A 64 -6.43 -3.10 -11.32
CA LEU A 64 -6.02 -1.71 -11.08
C LEU A 64 -5.62 -0.98 -12.36
N SER A 65 -5.21 -1.70 -13.41
CA SER A 65 -4.88 -1.10 -14.69
C SER A 65 -6.09 -0.41 -15.35
N ASN A 66 -7.31 -0.77 -14.93
CA ASN A 66 -8.55 -0.19 -15.43
C ASN A 66 -9.12 0.86 -14.47
N CYS A 67 -8.41 1.17 -13.39
CA CYS A 67 -8.86 2.09 -12.37
C CYS A 67 -7.89 3.27 -12.26
N ALA A 68 -8.44 4.49 -12.17
CA ALA A 68 -7.63 5.66 -11.84
C ALA A 68 -7.52 5.78 -10.32
N PRO A 69 -6.33 6.02 -9.76
CA PRO A 69 -6.21 6.25 -8.32
C PRO A 69 -6.81 7.61 -7.95
N GLU A 70 -7.42 7.68 -6.76
CA GLU A 70 -7.86 8.95 -6.19
C GLU A 70 -6.66 9.85 -5.88
N TYR A 71 -5.55 9.24 -5.52
CA TYR A 71 -4.35 9.94 -5.09
C TYR A 71 -3.13 9.07 -5.39
N SER A 72 -2.04 9.72 -5.82
CA SER A 72 -0.78 9.02 -6.07
C SER A 72 0.39 9.96 -5.80
N ARG A 73 1.45 9.44 -5.20
CA ARG A 73 2.68 10.19 -4.96
C ARG A 73 3.88 9.26 -4.85
N ILE A 74 5.07 9.84 -4.93
CA ILE A 74 6.33 9.11 -4.76
C ILE A 74 6.89 9.41 -3.36
N ILE A 75 7.32 8.37 -2.67
CA ILE A 75 8.03 8.45 -1.39
C ILE A 75 9.50 8.11 -1.66
N ASN A 76 10.38 9.06 -1.38
CA ASN A 76 11.82 8.85 -1.47
C ASN A 76 12.32 8.34 -0.13
N THR A 77 13.15 7.31 -0.15
CA THR A 77 13.72 6.74 1.06
C THR A 77 15.23 6.98 1.12
N LEU A 78 15.78 7.05 2.32
CA LEU A 78 17.20 7.31 2.53
C LEU A 78 18.10 6.20 2.00
N ASP A 79 17.56 5.00 1.81
CA ASP A 79 18.30 3.88 1.21
C ASP A 79 18.37 3.94 -0.32
N GLY A 80 17.86 5.02 -0.90
CA GLY A 80 17.89 5.23 -2.34
C GLY A 80 16.77 4.58 -3.12
N ALA A 81 15.81 3.95 -2.44
CA ALA A 81 14.65 3.36 -3.11
C ALA A 81 13.56 4.41 -3.29
N TYR A 82 12.70 4.16 -4.27
CA TYR A 82 11.48 4.94 -4.46
C TYR A 82 10.28 4.02 -4.27
N TRP A 83 9.26 4.55 -3.60
CA TRP A 83 8.00 3.85 -3.41
C TRP A 83 6.87 4.71 -3.94
N LYS A 84 6.02 4.12 -4.76
CA LYS A 84 4.83 4.81 -5.25
C LYS A 84 3.66 4.42 -4.36
N GLN A 85 3.05 5.42 -3.74
CA GLN A 85 1.82 5.26 -2.99
C GLN A 85 0.65 5.62 -3.89
N SER A 86 -0.35 4.76 -3.96
CA SER A 86 -1.59 5.04 -4.69
C SER A 86 -2.78 4.64 -3.83
N VAL A 87 -3.85 5.42 -3.90
CA VAL A 87 -5.08 5.15 -3.16
C VAL A 87 -6.19 4.90 -4.17
N PHE A 88 -6.81 3.73 -4.10
CA PHE A 88 -7.94 3.35 -4.94
C PHE A 88 -9.18 3.22 -4.07
N VAL A 89 -10.23 3.96 -4.39
CA VAL A 89 -11.51 3.92 -3.68
C VAL A 89 -12.51 3.19 -4.57
N PHE A 90 -13.08 2.11 -4.05
CA PHE A 90 -14.00 1.25 -4.81
C PHE A 90 -15.45 1.42 -4.42
N SER A 91 -15.75 2.16 -3.34
CA SER A 91 -17.10 2.36 -2.87
C SER A 91 -17.26 3.68 -2.11
N ASP A 92 -18.48 4.15 -2.01
CA ASP A 92 -18.80 5.42 -1.35
C ASP A 92 -18.54 5.40 0.15
N ASP A 93 -18.46 4.22 0.76
CA ASP A 93 -18.20 4.07 2.18
C ASP A 93 -16.70 4.07 2.55
N GLY A 94 -15.85 4.34 1.57
CA GLY A 94 -14.40 4.42 1.77
C GLY A 94 -13.67 3.10 1.58
N GLY A 95 -14.34 2.05 1.16
CA GLY A 95 -13.71 0.77 0.86
C GLY A 95 -12.75 0.91 -0.33
N GLY A 96 -11.63 0.19 -0.28
CA GLY A 96 -10.64 0.25 -1.34
C GLY A 96 -9.28 -0.23 -0.91
N ILE A 97 -8.26 0.28 -1.59
CA ILE A 97 -6.88 -0.17 -1.41
C ILE A 97 -5.95 1.02 -1.26
N ILE A 98 -5.10 0.98 -0.24
CA ILE A 98 -3.93 1.83 -0.15
C ILE A 98 -2.75 0.99 -0.57
N TYR A 99 -2.08 1.38 -1.65
CA TYR A 99 -1.13 0.53 -2.35
C TYR A 99 0.24 1.19 -2.37
N PHE A 100 1.25 0.46 -1.91
CA PHE A 100 2.65 0.86 -1.97
C PHE A 100 3.38 -0.11 -2.88
N GLU A 101 4.05 0.41 -3.92
CA GLU A 101 4.87 -0.41 -4.79
C GLU A 101 6.29 0.15 -4.88
N ARG A 102 7.27 -0.75 -4.85
CA ARG A 102 8.65 -0.36 -5.05
C ARG A 102 8.87 -0.03 -6.52
N VAL A 103 9.34 1.18 -6.77
CA VAL A 103 9.62 1.64 -8.14
C VAL A 103 11.11 1.42 -8.43
N PRO A 104 11.45 0.68 -9.50
CA PRO A 104 12.85 0.53 -9.87
C PRO A 104 13.49 1.88 -10.17
N LEU A 105 14.69 2.11 -9.65
CA LEU A 105 15.42 3.36 -9.86
C LEU A 105 15.81 3.56 -11.32
N LEU A 106 16.14 2.48 -11.99
CA LEU A 106 16.50 2.50 -13.39
C LEU A 106 15.98 1.24 -14.08
N PRO A 107 15.65 1.35 -15.38
CA PRO A 107 15.29 0.18 -16.15
C PRO A 107 16.46 -0.78 -16.32
#